data_db1f0518133c23b3788aa21a297fa36a
#
_entry.id   db1f0518133c23b3788aa21a297fa36a
#
_cell.length_a   1.000
_cell.length_b   1.000
_cell.length_c   1.000
_cell.angle_alpha   90.00
_cell.angle_beta   90.00
_cell.angle_gamma   90.00
#
_symmetry.space_group_name_H-M   'P 1'
#
loop_
_entity.id
_entity.type
_entity.pdbx_description
1 polymer ?
#
loop_
_entity_poly.entity_id
_entity_poly.type
_entity_poly.pdbx_seq_one_letter_code
_entity_poly.pdbx_strand_id
1 'polypeptide(L)'
;AVNWEELERLSTRITNTVPEVNRVMLLVYPRSLPRLKLRARFLDRTRLDLLRLADHAAMSVLVEDGLAGDFFQFPTILIPLGEREEGESVVLRPLESTDVMTASFAILPESSLRWLVSRLAALPVVDAVFYDITHKPPATMEWE
;
A
#
# COMPACT_ATOMS: atom_id res chain seq x y z
N ALA A 1 -7.01 16.00 6.29
CA ALA A 1 -7.66 14.71 6.58
C ALA A 1 -8.05 14.02 5.27
N VAL A 2 -7.98 12.70 5.24
CA VAL A 2 -8.34 11.90 4.07
C VAL A 2 -9.85 11.62 4.09
N ASN A 3 -10.52 11.92 2.98
CA ASN A 3 -11.93 11.56 2.82
C ASN A 3 -12.03 10.13 2.23
N TRP A 4 -12.02 9.14 3.09
CA TRP A 4 -12.01 7.74 2.71
C TRP A 4 -13.26 7.30 1.96
N GLU A 5 -14.42 7.85 2.31
CA GLU A 5 -15.68 7.54 1.64
C GLU A 5 -15.68 7.99 0.18
N GLU A 6 -15.15 9.19 -0.07
CA GLU A 6 -15.02 9.71 -1.44
C GLU A 6 -14.00 8.90 -2.25
N LEU A 7 -12.89 8.51 -1.62
CA LEU A 7 -11.87 7.68 -2.26
C LEU A 7 -12.41 6.28 -2.60
N GLU A 8 -13.21 5.70 -1.73
CA GLU A 8 -13.88 4.42 -1.99
C GLU A 8 -14.80 4.51 -3.21
N ARG A 9 -15.62 5.53 -3.26
CA ARG A 9 -16.50 5.78 -4.43
C ARG A 9 -15.71 5.98 -5.71
N LEU A 10 -14.64 6.75 -5.66
CA LEU A 10 -13.77 6.99 -6.81
C LEU A 10 -13.10 5.70 -7.28
N SER A 11 -12.54 4.93 -6.37
CA SER A 11 -11.90 3.65 -6.69
C SER A 11 -12.87 2.68 -7.36
N THR A 12 -14.05 2.52 -6.79
CA THR A 12 -15.11 1.65 -7.35
C THR A 12 -15.54 2.14 -8.73
N ARG A 13 -15.70 3.44 -8.92
CA ARG A 13 -16.06 4.01 -10.22
C ARG A 13 -14.98 3.75 -11.28
N ILE A 14 -13.71 3.93 -10.94
CA ILE A 14 -12.61 3.70 -11.87
C ILE A 14 -12.58 2.22 -12.28
N THR A 15 -12.62 1.30 -11.33
CA THR A 15 -12.55 -0.13 -11.64
C THR A 15 -13.78 -0.64 -12.40
N ASN A 16 -14.95 -0.02 -12.21
CA ASN A 16 -16.16 -0.38 -12.93
C ASN A 16 -16.23 0.20 -14.35
N THR A 17 -15.53 1.29 -14.62
CA THR A 17 -15.61 2.00 -15.90
C THR A 17 -14.39 1.82 -16.79
N VAL A 18 -13.25 1.43 -16.24
CA VAL A 18 -11.99 1.24 -16.96
C VAL A 18 -11.56 -0.23 -16.85
N PRO A 19 -11.87 -1.08 -17.85
CA PRO A 19 -11.64 -2.53 -17.75
C PRO A 19 -10.16 -2.93 -17.54
N GLU A 20 -9.24 -2.10 -18.01
CA GLU A 20 -7.80 -2.36 -17.89
C GLU A 20 -7.26 -2.05 -16.50
N VAL A 21 -8.04 -1.37 -15.65
CA VAL A 21 -7.63 -1.01 -14.28
C VAL A 21 -8.25 -1.97 -13.29
N ASN A 22 -7.42 -2.70 -12.58
CA ASN A 22 -7.83 -3.61 -11.50
C ASN A 22 -7.31 -3.17 -10.13
N ARG A 23 -6.52 -2.09 -10.08
CA ARG A 23 -6.03 -1.51 -8.84
C ARG A 23 -6.03 0.01 -8.88
N VAL A 24 -6.46 0.61 -7.78
CA VAL A 24 -6.42 2.04 -7.55
C VAL A 24 -5.67 2.28 -6.25
N MET A 25 -4.66 3.13 -6.29
CA MET A 25 -3.80 3.41 -5.14
C MET A 25 -3.79 4.90 -4.82
N LEU A 26 -3.82 5.20 -3.53
CA LEU A 26 -3.63 6.55 -3.03
C LEU A 26 -2.14 6.78 -2.76
N LEU A 27 -1.56 7.82 -3.34
CA LEU A 27 -0.20 8.25 -2.99
C LEU A 27 -0.25 8.95 -1.62
N VAL A 28 0.39 8.34 -0.62
CA VAL A 28 0.45 8.90 0.74
C VAL A 28 1.79 9.53 1.06
N TYR A 29 2.82 9.25 0.28
CA TYR A 29 4.13 9.87 0.36
C TYR A 29 4.83 9.79 -1.00
N PRO A 30 5.49 10.85 -1.47
CA PRO A 30 5.52 12.21 -0.92
C PRO A 30 4.20 12.97 -1.13
N ARG A 31 4.10 14.18 -0.62
CA ARG A 31 2.87 14.99 -0.75
C ARG A 31 2.58 15.43 -2.18
N SER A 32 3.63 15.71 -2.96
CA SER A 32 3.51 16.07 -4.37
C SER A 32 3.87 14.87 -5.23
N LEU A 33 3.17 14.69 -6.35
CA LEU A 33 3.41 13.58 -7.25
C LEU A 33 4.86 13.59 -7.77
N PRO A 34 5.67 12.57 -7.46
CA PRO A 34 7.03 12.46 -7.96
C PRO A 34 7.05 11.96 -9.39
N ARG A 35 8.19 12.09 -10.04
CA ARG A 35 8.43 11.53 -11.38
C ARG A 35 8.84 10.06 -11.24
N LEU A 36 7.87 9.20 -11.07
CA LEU A 36 8.11 7.78 -10.89
C LEU A 36 8.32 7.09 -12.22
N LYS A 37 9.32 6.18 -12.26
CA LYS A 37 9.57 5.27 -13.38
C LYS A 37 9.50 3.84 -12.90
N LEU A 38 8.79 3.03 -13.66
CA LEU A 38 8.79 1.58 -13.46
C LEU A 38 10.07 1.00 -14.06
N ARG A 39 10.79 0.22 -13.28
CA ARG A 39 12.07 -0.39 -13.70
C ARG A 39 11.96 -1.90 -13.70
N ALA A 40 12.74 -2.55 -14.56
CA ALA A 40 12.85 -4.00 -14.53
C ALA A 40 13.76 -4.39 -13.36
N ARG A 41 13.20 -5.04 -12.36
CA ARG A 41 13.93 -5.58 -11.22
C ARG A 41 13.45 -6.98 -10.90
N PHE A 42 14.35 -7.77 -10.40
CA PHE A 42 14.08 -9.15 -10.04
C PHE A 42 14.15 -9.33 -8.55
N LEU A 43 13.68 -10.46 -8.08
CA LEU A 43 13.78 -10.86 -6.70
C LEU A 43 15.25 -11.10 -6.35
N ASP A 44 15.79 -10.29 -5.45
CA ASP A 44 17.15 -10.44 -4.93
C ASP A 44 17.18 -10.17 -3.43
N ARG A 45 18.34 -10.42 -2.82
CA ARG A 45 18.48 -10.28 -1.38
C ARG A 45 18.29 -8.85 -0.90
N THR A 46 18.82 -7.87 -1.64
CA THR A 46 18.70 -6.46 -1.28
C THR A 46 17.24 -6.03 -1.21
N ARG A 47 16.45 -6.40 -2.21
CA ARG A 47 15.02 -6.10 -2.24
C ARG A 47 14.24 -6.86 -1.18
N LEU A 48 14.57 -8.12 -0.93
CA LEU A 48 13.95 -8.89 0.17
C LEU A 48 14.23 -8.28 1.53
N ASP A 49 15.45 -7.83 1.77
CA ASP A 49 15.81 -7.19 3.03
C ASP A 49 15.07 -5.86 3.22
N LEU A 50 14.92 -5.07 2.15
CA LEU A 50 14.11 -3.85 2.17
C LEU A 50 12.64 -4.15 2.47
N LEU A 51 12.06 -5.16 1.82
CA LEU A 51 10.69 -5.59 2.07
C LEU A 51 10.50 -6.03 3.53
N ARG A 52 11.44 -6.77 4.08
CA ARG A 52 11.40 -7.17 5.49
C ARG A 52 11.40 -5.98 6.43
N LEU A 53 12.21 -4.96 6.14
CA LEU A 53 12.23 -3.73 6.91
C LEU A 53 10.88 -2.99 6.82
N ALA A 54 10.31 -2.91 5.62
CA ALA A 54 9.02 -2.26 5.41
C ALA A 54 7.88 -3.02 6.12
N ASP A 55 7.83 -4.33 5.99
CA ASP A 55 6.84 -5.16 6.66
C ASP A 55 6.99 -5.10 8.18
N HIS A 56 8.21 -5.15 8.68
CA HIS A 56 8.48 -4.99 10.11
C HIS A 56 7.99 -3.64 10.64
N ALA A 57 8.21 -2.56 9.89
CA ALA A 57 7.71 -1.24 10.26
C ALA A 57 6.17 -1.23 10.34
N ALA A 58 5.50 -1.83 9.36
CA ALA A 58 4.04 -1.93 9.35
C ALA A 58 3.51 -2.73 10.54
N MET A 59 4.06 -3.92 10.75
CA MET A 59 3.65 -4.78 11.87
C MET A 59 3.92 -4.13 13.22
N SER A 60 5.05 -3.45 13.37
CA SER A 60 5.39 -2.75 14.62
C SER A 60 4.40 -1.65 14.94
N VAL A 61 4.01 -0.85 13.95
CA VAL A 61 3.00 0.20 14.16
C VAL A 61 1.65 -0.40 14.56
N LEU A 62 1.22 -1.49 13.91
CA LEU A 62 -0.02 -2.16 14.27
C LEU A 62 0.00 -2.69 15.69
N VAL A 63 1.10 -3.27 16.13
CA VAL A 63 1.24 -3.76 17.51
C VAL A 63 1.27 -2.60 18.50
N GLU A 64 2.07 -1.58 18.25
CA GLU A 64 2.21 -0.40 19.12
C GLU A 64 0.87 0.33 19.31
N ASP A 65 0.05 0.41 18.26
CA ASP A 65 -1.23 1.11 18.28
C ASP A 65 -2.41 0.20 18.63
N GLY A 66 -2.15 -1.07 18.98
CA GLY A 66 -3.19 -2.02 19.39
C GLY A 66 -4.09 -2.48 18.25
N LEU A 67 -3.63 -2.44 17.01
CA LEU A 67 -4.40 -2.74 15.80
C LEU A 67 -4.12 -4.12 15.20
N ALA A 68 -3.21 -4.89 15.77
CA ALA A 68 -2.70 -6.12 15.16
C ALA A 68 -3.78 -7.16 14.83
N GLY A 69 -4.90 -7.17 15.55
CA GLY A 69 -6.01 -8.08 15.31
C GLY A 69 -7.16 -7.50 14.49
N ASP A 70 -7.07 -6.26 14.05
CA ASP A 70 -8.19 -5.52 13.45
C ASP A 70 -8.34 -5.76 11.94
N PHE A 71 -7.36 -6.41 11.31
CA PHE A 71 -7.35 -6.63 9.87
C PHE A 71 -7.39 -8.11 9.54
N PHE A 72 -8.10 -8.46 8.47
CA PHE A 72 -8.07 -9.81 7.92
C PHE A 72 -6.67 -10.15 7.39
N GLN A 73 -6.11 -9.26 6.59
CA GLN A 73 -4.72 -9.30 6.12
C GLN A 73 -4.18 -7.87 6.00
N PHE A 74 -2.88 -7.74 6.10
CA PHE A 74 -2.18 -6.48 5.90
C PHE A 74 -0.88 -6.71 5.13
N PRO A 75 -0.96 -7.08 3.84
CA PRO A 75 0.25 -7.24 3.04
C PRO A 75 0.99 -5.93 2.84
N THR A 76 2.30 -6.01 2.91
CA THR A 76 3.21 -4.94 2.50
C THR A 76 3.90 -5.38 1.21
N ILE A 77 3.83 -4.57 0.17
CA ILE A 77 4.33 -4.90 -1.15
C ILE A 77 5.43 -3.92 -1.54
N LEU A 78 6.48 -4.43 -2.17
CA LEU A 78 7.55 -3.63 -2.75
C LEU A 78 7.42 -3.67 -4.27
N ILE A 79 7.36 -2.50 -4.91
CA ILE A 79 7.32 -2.41 -6.37
C ILE A 79 8.49 -1.58 -6.89
N PRO A 80 9.05 -1.95 -8.07
CA PRO A 80 10.22 -1.26 -8.63
C PRO A 80 9.83 0.03 -9.35
N LEU A 81 9.16 0.91 -8.62
CA LEU A 81 8.66 2.19 -9.09
C LEU A 81 9.31 3.28 -8.26
N GLY A 82 10.23 4.02 -8.87
CA GLY A 82 11.00 5.02 -8.15
C GLY A 82 11.35 6.25 -8.98
N GLU A 83 11.65 7.34 -8.31
CA GLU A 83 12.17 8.56 -8.92
C GLU A 83 13.68 8.44 -9.12
N ARG A 84 14.40 7.99 -8.09
CA ARG A 84 15.82 7.68 -8.18
C ARG A 84 16.03 6.37 -8.95
N GLU A 85 17.21 6.17 -9.50
CA GLU A 85 17.54 4.97 -10.25
C GLU A 85 17.37 3.70 -9.41
N GLU A 86 17.82 3.70 -8.17
CA GLU A 86 17.66 2.61 -7.20
C GLU A 86 16.33 2.68 -6.42
N GLY A 87 15.48 3.68 -6.69
CA GLY A 87 14.27 3.95 -5.94
C GLY A 87 13.21 2.87 -6.07
N GLU A 88 12.51 2.62 -4.97
CA GLU A 88 11.41 1.66 -4.87
C GLU A 88 10.20 2.32 -4.22
N SER A 89 9.04 1.74 -4.42
CA SER A 89 7.82 2.16 -3.72
C SER A 89 7.28 1.04 -2.86
N VAL A 90 6.70 1.41 -1.73
CA VAL A 90 6.00 0.50 -0.83
C VAL A 90 4.50 0.68 -1.00
N VAL A 91 3.77 -0.42 -1.12
CA VAL A 91 2.31 -0.43 -1.15
C VAL A 91 1.79 -1.07 0.12
N LEU A 92 0.92 -0.37 0.82
CA LEU A 92 0.18 -0.88 1.98
C LEU A 92 -1.19 -1.37 1.50
N ARG A 93 -1.55 -2.60 1.87
CA ARG A 93 -2.83 -3.19 1.50
C ARG A 93 -3.57 -3.76 2.71
N PRO A 94 -4.12 -2.93 3.58
CA PRO A 94 -4.96 -3.41 4.67
C PRO A 94 -6.31 -3.89 4.13
N LEU A 95 -6.73 -5.07 4.56
CA LEU A 95 -7.94 -5.72 4.09
C LEU A 95 -8.85 -6.12 5.25
N GLU A 96 -10.14 -5.94 5.03
CA GLU A 96 -11.23 -6.50 5.83
C GLU A 96 -11.95 -7.56 4.99
N SER A 97 -12.29 -8.67 5.62
CA SER A 97 -13.07 -9.71 4.96
C SER A 97 -13.71 -10.63 5.97
N THR A 98 -14.89 -11.18 5.64
CA THR A 98 -15.50 -12.28 6.37
C THR A 98 -15.16 -13.62 5.73
N ASP A 99 -14.75 -13.61 4.48
CA ASP A 99 -14.30 -14.78 3.73
C ASP A 99 -13.26 -14.33 2.67
N VAL A 100 -12.66 -15.29 1.95
CA VAL A 100 -11.63 -14.99 0.93
C VAL A 100 -12.21 -14.63 -0.44
N MET A 101 -13.51 -14.75 -0.63
CA MET A 101 -14.16 -14.49 -1.93
C MET A 101 -14.33 -13.01 -2.18
N THR A 102 -14.66 -12.24 -1.14
CA THR A 102 -14.79 -10.78 -1.19
C THR A 102 -13.96 -10.15 -0.09
N ALA A 103 -13.43 -8.98 -0.35
CA ALA A 103 -12.69 -8.20 0.62
C ALA A 103 -12.83 -6.72 0.31
N SER A 104 -12.84 -5.91 1.34
CA SER A 104 -12.77 -4.45 1.24
C SER A 104 -11.41 -3.98 1.70
N PHE A 105 -10.91 -2.88 1.13
CA PHE A 105 -9.78 -2.25 1.76
C PHE A 105 -10.20 -1.70 3.13
N ALA A 106 -9.32 -1.86 4.11
CA ALA A 106 -9.54 -1.39 5.46
C ALA A 106 -8.92 0.00 5.65
N ILE A 107 -9.43 0.75 6.62
CA ILE A 107 -8.96 2.09 6.90
C ILE A 107 -8.15 2.07 8.20
N LEU A 108 -6.88 2.51 8.10
CA LEU A 108 -6.06 2.79 9.27
C LEU A 108 -6.49 4.09 9.92
N PRO A 109 -6.47 4.18 11.26
CA PRO A 109 -6.56 5.48 11.93
C PRO A 109 -5.51 6.45 11.36
N GLU A 110 -5.88 7.70 11.20
CA GLU A 110 -5.02 8.69 10.55
C GLU A 110 -3.66 8.85 11.26
N SER A 111 -3.65 8.83 12.59
CA SER A 111 -2.41 8.91 13.35
C SER A 111 -1.49 7.72 13.12
N SER A 112 -2.04 6.52 13.04
CA SER A 112 -1.30 5.29 12.76
C SER A 112 -0.74 5.30 11.34
N LEU A 113 -1.54 5.72 10.37
CA LEU A 113 -1.09 5.84 8.98
C LEU A 113 0.05 6.85 8.86
N ARG A 114 -0.08 8.00 9.48
CA ARG A 114 0.95 9.05 9.48
C ARG A 114 2.26 8.55 10.09
N TRP A 115 2.17 7.85 11.21
CA TRP A 115 3.32 7.27 11.89
C TRP A 115 4.01 6.21 11.01
N LEU A 116 3.23 5.32 10.41
CA LEU A 116 3.73 4.28 9.52
C LEU A 116 4.41 4.87 8.28
N VAL A 117 3.76 5.84 7.63
CA VAL A 117 4.32 6.51 6.45
C VAL A 117 5.66 7.18 6.79
N SER A 118 5.75 7.84 7.95
CA SER A 118 6.99 8.45 8.42
C SER A 118 8.12 7.42 8.54
N ARG A 119 7.83 6.25 9.10
CA ARG A 119 8.82 5.17 9.24
C ARG A 119 9.24 4.58 7.91
N LEU A 120 8.29 4.37 7.00
CA LEU A 120 8.58 3.85 5.67
C LEU A 120 9.38 4.84 4.82
N ALA A 121 9.05 6.11 4.89
CA ALA A 121 9.77 7.16 4.16
C ALA A 121 11.23 7.32 4.62
N ALA A 122 11.55 6.91 5.84
CA ALA A 122 12.90 6.93 6.38
C ALA A 122 13.75 5.72 5.96
N LEU A 123 13.16 4.71 5.33
CA LEU A 123 13.90 3.54 4.86
C LEU A 123 14.75 3.89 3.62
N PRO A 124 15.90 3.21 3.44
CA PRO A 124 16.72 3.42 2.25
C PRO A 124 15.93 3.18 0.97
N VAL A 125 16.18 3.99 -0.03
CA VAL A 125 15.66 3.91 -1.41
C VAL A 125 14.14 3.89 -1.57
N VAL A 126 13.37 4.17 -0.53
CA VAL A 126 11.91 4.32 -0.64
C VAL A 126 11.59 5.72 -1.16
N ASP A 127 11.09 5.79 -2.38
CA ASP A 127 10.74 7.05 -3.05
C ASP A 127 9.26 7.39 -2.91
N ALA A 128 8.41 6.38 -2.75
CA ALA A 128 6.98 6.61 -2.57
C ALA A 128 6.34 5.53 -1.70
N VAL A 129 5.24 5.90 -1.05
CA VAL A 129 4.37 4.99 -0.32
C VAL A 129 2.96 5.18 -0.83
N PHE A 130 2.32 4.07 -1.18
CA PHE A 130 0.95 4.01 -1.66
C PHE A 130 0.07 3.22 -0.69
N TYR A 131 -1.19 3.55 -0.71
CA TYR A 131 -2.24 2.84 0.01
C TYR A 131 -3.20 2.26 -1.03
N ASP A 132 -3.32 0.95 -1.08
CA ASP A 132 -4.22 0.29 -2.03
C ASP A 132 -5.66 0.42 -1.54
N ILE A 133 -6.50 1.11 -2.32
CA ILE A 133 -7.90 1.39 -2.01
C ILE A 133 -8.86 0.59 -2.90
N THR A 134 -8.44 -0.57 -3.34
CA THR A 134 -9.23 -1.42 -4.24
C THR A 134 -9.90 -2.55 -3.47
N HIS A 135 -11.19 -2.76 -3.72
CA HIS A 135 -11.91 -3.92 -3.20
C HIS A 135 -11.63 -5.17 -4.03
N LYS A 136 -11.86 -6.32 -3.44
CA LYS A 136 -11.89 -7.61 -4.12
C LYS A 136 -13.36 -8.06 -4.28
N PRO A 137 -13.86 -8.34 -5.48
CA PRO A 137 -13.28 -8.02 -6.79
C PRO A 137 -13.27 -6.51 -7.11
N PRO A 138 -12.53 -6.01 -8.12
CA PRO A 138 -11.75 -6.75 -9.12
C PRO A 138 -10.33 -7.11 -8.71
N ALA A 139 -9.82 -6.53 -7.63
CA ALA A 139 -8.48 -6.87 -7.15
C ALA A 139 -8.43 -8.29 -6.57
N THR A 140 -7.23 -8.82 -6.37
CA THR A 140 -6.98 -10.09 -5.72
C THR A 140 -6.45 -9.87 -4.30
N MET A 141 -6.47 -10.91 -3.46
CA MET A 141 -5.88 -10.84 -2.11
C MET A 141 -4.38 -10.61 -2.22
N GLU A 142 -3.73 -11.36 -3.08
CA GLU A 142 -2.33 -11.14 -3.41
C GLU A 142 -2.20 -10.07 -4.47
N TRP A 143 -1.07 -9.40 -4.45
CA TRP A 143 -0.82 -8.29 -5.35
C TRP A 143 -0.24 -8.80 -6.68
N GLU A 144 -1.11 -8.95 -7.63
CA GLU A 144 -0.78 -9.40 -8.99
C GLU A 144 -0.94 -8.28 -10.00
#